data_6582141d55bcb6920d4ffbcbd58cf796
#
_entry.id   6582141d55bcb6920d4ffbcbd58cf796
#
_cell.length_a   1.000
_cell.length_b   1.000
_cell.length_c   1.000
_cell.angle_alpha   90.00
_cell.angle_beta   90.00
_cell.angle_gamma   90.00
#
_symmetry.space_group_name_H-M   'P 1'
#
loop_
_entity.id
_entity.type
_entity.pdbx_description
1 polymer ?
#
loop_
_entity_poly.entity_id
_entity_poly.type
_entity_poly.pdbx_seq_one_letter_code
_entity_poly.pdbx_strand_id
1 'polypeptide(L)'
;MSVSILVNLDVPDLAAAEALYTTAFGLRAGRRFGAHGVELLGAQAPVYLLVKAAGSTAAATRPRDYARHWMPCHLDLVVDDLDVALTRALGAGFTQEGDVREADWGRIVQIADPFGHGWCLLQFLGGGYDAIATAPA
;
A
#
# COMPACT_ATOMS: atom_id res chain seq x y z
N MET A 1 -12.12 20.08 15.73
CA MET A 1 -11.87 18.62 15.84
C MET A 1 -10.74 18.25 14.89
N SER A 2 -9.76 17.52 15.36
CA SER A 2 -8.72 16.95 14.49
C SER A 2 -9.01 15.47 14.25
N VAL A 3 -8.67 14.98 13.06
CA VAL A 3 -8.86 13.59 12.67
C VAL A 3 -7.51 13.00 12.27
N SER A 4 -7.23 11.81 12.75
CA SER A 4 -6.05 11.03 12.36
C SER A 4 -6.48 9.80 11.58
N ILE A 5 -5.66 9.40 10.61
CA ILE A 5 -5.90 8.20 9.81
C ILE A 5 -4.88 7.14 10.21
N LEU A 6 -5.39 5.94 10.47
CA LEU A 6 -4.59 4.72 10.62
C LEU A 6 -4.92 3.81 9.45
N VAL A 7 -3.91 3.23 8.85
CA VAL A 7 -4.07 2.26 7.77
C VAL A 7 -3.96 0.86 8.35
N ASN A 8 -4.99 0.05 8.19
CA ASN A 8 -4.98 -1.34 8.64
C ASN A 8 -5.08 -2.27 7.43
N LEU A 9 -4.15 -3.22 7.34
CA LEU A 9 -4.12 -4.24 6.31
C LEU A 9 -4.27 -5.61 6.98
N ASP A 10 -5.32 -6.32 6.62
CA ASP A 10 -5.46 -7.72 7.00
C ASP A 10 -4.50 -8.55 6.14
N VAL A 11 -3.76 -9.45 6.78
CA VAL A 11 -2.79 -10.33 6.11
C VAL A 11 -2.91 -11.74 6.68
N PRO A 12 -2.68 -12.79 5.87
CA PRO A 12 -2.74 -14.17 6.36
C PRO A 12 -1.46 -14.62 7.10
N ASP A 13 -0.33 -13.97 6.82
CA ASP A 13 1.00 -14.30 7.34
C ASP A 13 1.74 -13.02 7.73
N LEU A 14 1.90 -12.81 9.04
CA LEU A 14 2.50 -11.58 9.56
C LEU A 14 3.97 -11.44 9.18
N ALA A 15 4.75 -12.51 9.30
CA ALA A 15 6.19 -12.46 9.02
C ALA A 15 6.46 -12.17 7.53
N ALA A 16 5.71 -12.82 6.65
CA ALA A 16 5.81 -12.60 5.21
C ALA A 16 5.41 -11.17 4.83
N ALA A 17 4.32 -10.66 5.41
CA ALA A 17 3.86 -9.31 5.14
C ALA A 17 4.83 -8.24 5.68
N GLU A 18 5.33 -8.41 6.89
CA GLU A 18 6.33 -7.50 7.47
C GLU A 18 7.58 -7.45 6.59
N ALA A 19 8.12 -8.61 6.20
CA ALA A 19 9.30 -8.67 5.34
C ALA A 19 9.06 -7.99 3.99
N LEU A 20 7.89 -8.20 3.40
CA LEU A 20 7.52 -7.61 2.10
C LEU A 20 7.51 -6.08 2.17
N TYR A 21 6.75 -5.51 3.09
CA TYR A 21 6.54 -4.05 3.13
C TYR A 21 7.74 -3.29 3.66
N THR A 22 8.50 -3.86 4.59
CA THR A 22 9.75 -3.24 5.04
C THR A 22 10.80 -3.25 3.95
N THR A 23 10.91 -4.32 3.17
CA THR A 23 11.84 -4.41 2.05
C THR A 23 11.42 -3.54 0.87
N ALA A 24 10.15 -3.63 0.47
CA ALA A 24 9.65 -2.91 -0.71
C ALA A 24 9.61 -1.38 -0.50
N PHE A 25 9.14 -0.94 0.65
CA PHE A 25 8.80 0.47 0.87
C PHE A 25 9.74 1.17 1.87
N GLY A 26 10.70 0.45 2.44
CA GLY A 26 11.63 1.01 3.43
C GLY A 26 10.94 1.36 4.76
N LEU A 27 9.79 0.78 5.02
CA LEU A 27 9.12 0.94 6.31
C LEU A 27 9.89 0.15 7.39
N ARG A 28 9.68 0.50 8.64
CA ARG A 28 10.30 -0.17 9.79
C ARG A 28 9.24 -0.62 10.78
N ALA A 29 9.48 -1.75 11.41
CA ALA A 29 8.60 -2.24 12.47
C ALA A 29 8.64 -1.31 13.69
N GLY A 30 7.47 -0.99 14.20
CA GLY A 30 7.26 -0.29 15.46
C GLY A 30 6.73 -1.22 16.54
N ARG A 31 5.60 -0.87 17.15
CA ARG A 31 4.98 -1.68 18.20
C ARG A 31 4.51 -3.02 17.66
N ARG A 32 4.64 -4.06 18.49
CA ARG A 32 4.12 -5.41 18.21
C ARG A 32 2.97 -5.74 19.14
N PHE A 33 2.02 -6.48 18.60
CA PHE A 33 0.82 -6.92 19.31
C PHE A 33 0.81 -8.46 19.36
N GLY A 34 1.85 -9.02 19.96
CA GLY A 34 2.07 -10.47 20.01
C GLY A 34 2.17 -11.06 18.60
N ALA A 35 1.48 -12.17 18.36
CA ALA A 35 1.38 -12.80 17.05
C ALA A 35 0.26 -12.23 16.18
N HIS A 36 -0.49 -11.23 16.69
CA HIS A 36 -1.69 -10.73 16.04
C HIS A 36 -1.45 -9.57 15.08
N GLY A 37 -0.37 -8.81 15.27
CA GLY A 37 -0.12 -7.67 14.42
C GLY A 37 1.20 -6.96 14.72
N VAL A 38 1.55 -6.03 13.82
CA VAL A 38 2.71 -5.16 13.94
C VAL A 38 2.38 -3.80 13.32
N GLU A 39 2.91 -2.76 13.95
CA GLU A 39 2.90 -1.40 13.42
C GLU A 39 4.09 -1.21 12.49
N LEU A 40 3.86 -0.65 11.31
CA LEU A 40 4.92 -0.21 10.40
C LEU A 40 4.95 1.32 10.37
N LEU A 41 6.13 1.87 10.56
CA LEU A 41 6.41 3.29 10.61
C LEU A 41 7.29 3.71 9.41
N GLY A 42 7.25 4.99 9.08
CA GLY A 42 8.05 5.57 8.00
C GLY A 42 7.22 6.23 6.91
N ALA A 43 5.91 6.03 6.88
CA ALA A 43 4.96 6.80 6.08
C ALA A 43 4.32 7.91 6.94
N GLN A 44 3.54 8.80 6.32
CA GLN A 44 2.84 9.88 7.04
C GLN A 44 1.78 9.34 8.00
N ALA A 45 1.11 8.24 7.61
CA ALA A 45 0.21 7.51 8.48
C ALA A 45 0.86 6.18 8.89
N PRO A 46 0.69 5.72 10.13
CA PRO A 46 1.15 4.40 10.51
C PRO A 46 0.32 3.33 9.81
N VAL A 47 0.97 2.24 9.45
CA VAL A 47 0.35 1.07 8.81
C VAL A 47 0.38 -0.08 9.81
N TYR A 48 -0.76 -0.67 10.07
CA TYR A 48 -0.88 -1.84 10.94
C TYR A 48 -1.13 -3.08 10.10
N LEU A 49 -0.31 -4.09 10.28
CA LEU A 49 -0.55 -5.41 9.73
C LEU A 49 -1.27 -6.24 10.78
N LEU A 50 -2.44 -6.77 10.44
CA LEU A 50 -3.28 -7.55 11.33
C LEU A 50 -3.44 -8.97 10.76
N VAL A 51 -3.08 -9.98 11.54
CA VAL A 51 -3.27 -11.37 11.13
C VAL A 51 -4.74 -11.73 11.20
N LYS A 52 -5.30 -12.09 10.06
CA LYS A 52 -6.69 -12.57 9.95
C LYS A 52 -6.72 -13.77 9.01
N ALA A 53 -7.28 -14.86 9.48
CA ALA A 53 -7.37 -16.06 8.67
C ALA A 53 -8.26 -15.87 7.44
N ALA A 54 -7.89 -16.48 6.31
CA ALA A 54 -8.78 -16.61 5.17
C ALA A 54 -10.08 -17.32 5.60
N GLY A 55 -11.21 -16.87 5.08
CA GLY A 55 -12.53 -17.39 5.45
C GLY A 55 -13.09 -16.81 6.75
N SER A 56 -12.32 -16.07 7.54
CA SER A 56 -12.83 -15.36 8.73
C SER A 56 -13.67 -14.14 8.31
N THR A 57 -14.59 -13.74 9.17
CA THR A 57 -15.50 -12.62 8.92
C THR A 57 -15.22 -11.48 9.90
N ALA A 58 -15.37 -10.27 9.42
CA ALA A 58 -15.49 -9.07 10.25
C ALA A 58 -16.99 -8.80 10.51
N ALA A 59 -17.37 -7.52 10.60
CA ALA A 59 -18.78 -7.13 10.72
C ALA A 59 -19.59 -7.35 9.43
N ALA A 60 -18.92 -7.43 8.27
CA ALA A 60 -19.55 -7.67 6.99
C ALA A 60 -19.88 -9.16 6.80
N THR A 61 -20.82 -9.44 5.90
CA THR A 61 -21.31 -10.80 5.65
C THR A 61 -20.37 -11.66 4.81
N ARG A 62 -19.47 -11.04 4.04
CA ARG A 62 -18.52 -11.79 3.19
C ARG A 62 -17.29 -12.18 4.00
N PRO A 63 -16.82 -13.43 3.87
CA PRO A 63 -15.58 -13.85 4.48
C PRO A 63 -14.36 -13.19 3.81
N ARG A 64 -13.25 -13.12 4.56
CA ARG A 64 -11.98 -12.65 4.02
C ARG A 64 -11.47 -13.60 2.95
N ASP A 65 -11.08 -13.01 1.83
CA ASP A 65 -10.50 -13.69 0.69
C ASP A 65 -9.27 -12.89 0.25
N TYR A 66 -8.11 -13.53 0.23
CA TYR A 66 -6.84 -12.90 -0.15
C TYR A 66 -6.53 -13.05 -1.63
N ALA A 67 -7.47 -13.50 -2.44
CA ALA A 67 -7.34 -13.50 -3.89
C ALA A 67 -7.34 -12.05 -4.42
N ARG A 68 -6.47 -11.79 -5.38
CA ARG A 68 -6.40 -10.46 -5.99
C ARG A 68 -7.67 -10.14 -6.76
N HIS A 69 -8.28 -9.02 -6.43
CA HIS A 69 -9.40 -8.42 -7.15
C HIS A 69 -9.31 -6.89 -7.06
N TRP A 70 -10.01 -6.19 -7.93
CA TRP A 70 -10.09 -4.74 -7.80
C TRP A 70 -10.86 -4.36 -6.55
N MET A 71 -10.23 -3.58 -5.69
CA MET A 71 -10.86 -2.99 -4.52
C MET A 71 -11.12 -1.51 -4.80
N PRO A 72 -12.30 -0.97 -4.44
CA PRO A 72 -12.59 0.45 -4.62
C PRO A 72 -11.73 1.37 -3.75
N CYS A 73 -11.11 0.87 -2.71
CA CYS A 73 -10.13 1.58 -1.89
C CYS A 73 -8.74 0.99 -2.15
N HIS A 74 -7.78 1.84 -2.47
CA HIS A 74 -6.38 1.46 -2.64
C HIS A 74 -5.46 2.54 -2.05
N LEU A 75 -4.21 2.19 -1.85
CA LEU A 75 -3.21 3.11 -1.32
C LEU A 75 -2.25 3.52 -2.43
N ASP A 76 -2.01 4.82 -2.52
CA ASP A 76 -0.99 5.38 -3.39
C ASP A 76 0.23 5.73 -2.53
N LEU A 77 1.39 5.18 -2.89
CA LEU A 77 2.66 5.52 -2.28
C LEU A 77 3.35 6.55 -3.17
N VAL A 78 3.48 7.76 -2.65
CA VAL A 78 4.22 8.83 -3.33
C VAL A 78 5.70 8.61 -3.08
N VAL A 79 6.47 8.48 -4.15
CA VAL A 79 7.90 8.19 -4.12
C VAL A 79 8.69 9.23 -4.91
N ASP A 80 9.97 9.40 -4.58
CA ASP A 80 10.82 10.37 -5.26
C ASP A 80 11.27 9.87 -6.64
N ASP A 81 11.45 8.57 -6.80
CA ASP A 81 11.87 7.93 -8.04
C ASP A 81 11.06 6.64 -8.25
N LEU A 82 10.16 6.68 -9.22
CA LEU A 82 9.22 5.58 -9.48
C LEU A 82 9.95 4.34 -9.99
N ASP A 83 10.97 4.49 -10.85
CA ASP A 83 11.66 3.35 -11.43
C ASP A 83 12.46 2.58 -10.36
N VAL A 84 13.11 3.31 -9.46
CA VAL A 84 13.81 2.71 -8.30
C VAL A 84 12.82 2.02 -7.37
N ALA A 85 11.72 2.70 -7.04
CA ALA A 85 10.69 2.14 -6.16
C ALA A 85 10.03 0.89 -6.76
N LEU A 86 9.73 0.90 -8.05
CA LEU A 86 9.16 -0.25 -8.76
C LEU A 86 10.12 -1.44 -8.76
N THR A 87 11.38 -1.21 -9.12
CA THR A 87 12.40 -2.27 -9.10
C THR A 87 12.50 -2.91 -7.72
N ARG A 88 12.51 -2.09 -6.68
CA ARG A 88 12.57 -2.55 -5.29
C ARG A 88 11.33 -3.35 -4.90
N ALA A 89 10.14 -2.88 -5.25
CA ALA A 89 8.90 -3.56 -4.95
C ALA A 89 8.81 -4.92 -5.65
N LEU A 90 9.15 -5.00 -6.94
CA LEU A 90 9.17 -6.24 -7.69
C LEU A 90 10.19 -7.24 -7.11
N GLY A 91 11.37 -6.76 -6.73
CA GLY A 91 12.39 -7.58 -6.08
C GLY A 91 11.96 -8.12 -4.72
N ALA A 92 11.08 -7.42 -4.01
CA ALA A 92 10.54 -7.83 -2.72
C ALA A 92 9.40 -8.84 -2.83
N GLY A 93 8.72 -8.94 -3.98
CA GLY A 93 7.63 -9.90 -4.19
C GLY A 93 6.31 -9.32 -4.68
N PHE A 94 6.25 -8.02 -5.00
CA PHE A 94 5.09 -7.44 -5.69
C PHE A 94 5.02 -7.88 -7.14
N THR A 95 3.82 -7.84 -7.70
CA THR A 95 3.57 -8.06 -9.13
C THR A 95 3.15 -6.74 -9.75
N GLN A 96 3.72 -6.40 -10.90
CA GLN A 96 3.29 -5.24 -11.67
C GLN A 96 1.98 -5.54 -12.40
N GLU A 97 1.02 -4.64 -12.29
CA GLU A 97 -0.27 -4.72 -12.99
C GLU A 97 -0.38 -3.56 -13.98
N GLY A 98 -0.04 -3.84 -15.24
CA GLY A 98 -0.03 -2.84 -16.29
C GLY A 98 1.28 -2.05 -16.39
N ASP A 99 1.34 -1.17 -17.37
CA ASP A 99 2.53 -0.38 -17.65
C ASP A 99 2.60 0.88 -16.77
N VAL A 100 3.81 1.43 -16.65
CA VAL A 100 3.98 2.79 -16.12
C VAL A 100 3.29 3.77 -17.06
N ARG A 101 2.42 4.59 -16.51
CA ARG A 101 1.69 5.64 -17.24
C ARG A 101 2.23 7.00 -16.88
N GLU A 102 2.33 7.87 -17.87
CA GLU A 102 2.70 9.27 -17.69
C GLU A 102 1.47 10.17 -17.83
N ALA A 103 1.46 11.23 -17.05
CA ALA A 103 0.41 12.23 -17.04
C ALA A 103 1.03 13.60 -16.77
N ASP A 104 0.24 14.67 -16.93
CA ASP A 104 0.71 16.04 -16.70
C ASP A 104 1.19 16.31 -15.27
N TRP A 105 0.71 15.53 -14.30
CA TRP A 105 1.05 15.63 -12.88
C TRP A 105 2.21 14.72 -12.48
N GLY A 106 2.57 13.73 -13.27
CA GLY A 106 3.64 12.79 -12.91
C GLY A 106 3.50 11.43 -13.56
N ARG A 107 3.94 10.40 -12.84
CA ARG A 107 3.98 9.02 -13.31
C ARG A 107 3.31 8.10 -12.27
N ILE A 108 2.68 7.05 -12.74
CA ILE A 108 1.99 6.07 -11.88
C ILE A 108 2.12 4.66 -12.44
N VAL A 109 2.19 3.69 -11.56
CA VAL A 109 2.09 2.26 -11.88
C VAL A 109 1.30 1.53 -10.81
N GLN A 110 0.46 0.59 -11.23
CA GLN A 110 -0.26 -0.30 -10.32
C GLN A 110 0.57 -1.55 -10.04
N ILE A 111 0.61 -1.94 -8.79
CA ILE A 111 1.25 -3.16 -8.31
C ILE A 111 0.30 -3.89 -7.36
N ALA A 112 0.51 -5.18 -7.20
CA ALA A 112 -0.24 -6.01 -6.27
C ALA A 112 0.71 -6.76 -5.34
N ASP A 113 0.33 -6.86 -4.08
CA ASP A 113 1.02 -7.74 -3.16
C ASP A 113 0.48 -9.18 -3.24
N PRO A 114 1.18 -10.17 -2.68
CA PRO A 114 0.71 -11.57 -2.72
C PRO A 114 -0.49 -11.84 -1.81
N PHE A 115 -0.97 -10.83 -1.08
CA PHE A 115 -2.09 -10.95 -0.14
C PHE A 115 -3.39 -10.35 -0.69
N GLY A 116 -3.42 -10.00 -1.98
CA GLY A 116 -4.61 -9.51 -2.66
C GLY A 116 -4.81 -8.00 -2.66
N HIS A 117 -3.92 -7.23 -2.01
CA HIS A 117 -4.06 -5.77 -2.00
C HIS A 117 -3.46 -5.15 -3.25
N GLY A 118 -4.19 -4.19 -3.82
CA GLY A 118 -3.70 -3.32 -4.88
C GLY A 118 -3.10 -2.04 -4.34
N TRP A 119 -1.99 -1.61 -4.95
CA TRP A 119 -1.25 -0.42 -4.61
C TRP A 119 -0.92 0.37 -5.87
N CYS A 120 -0.69 1.67 -5.72
CA CYS A 120 -0.08 2.46 -6.77
C CYS A 120 1.24 3.04 -6.26
N LEU A 121 2.27 3.00 -7.10
CA LEU A 121 3.45 3.84 -6.92
C LEU A 121 3.26 5.09 -7.78
N LEU A 122 3.51 6.25 -7.19
CA LEU A 122 3.21 7.53 -7.80
C LEU A 122 4.37 8.48 -7.57
N GLN A 123 4.82 9.10 -8.65
CA GLN A 123 5.86 10.13 -8.60
C GLN A 123 5.28 11.43 -9.17
N PHE A 124 5.21 12.45 -8.36
CA PHE A 124 4.85 13.78 -8.85
C PHE A 124 6.01 14.40 -9.63
N LEU A 125 5.69 15.07 -10.73
CA LEU A 125 6.62 15.83 -11.55
C LEU A 125 6.07 17.23 -11.78
N GLY A 126 6.95 18.21 -11.95
CA GLY A 126 6.54 19.60 -12.14
C GLY A 126 5.70 20.12 -10.97
N GLY A 127 4.52 20.66 -11.28
CA GLY A 127 3.58 21.17 -10.28
C GLY A 127 2.71 20.09 -9.62
N GLY A 128 2.91 18.80 -9.94
CA GLY A 128 2.08 17.73 -9.43
C GLY A 128 0.61 17.93 -9.78
N TYR A 129 -0.29 17.68 -8.83
CA TYR A 129 -1.73 17.85 -9.08
C TYR A 129 -2.19 19.28 -9.37
N ASP A 130 -1.39 20.28 -9.05
CA ASP A 130 -1.69 21.67 -9.44
C ASP A 130 -1.76 21.81 -10.96
N ALA A 131 -1.04 20.98 -11.72
CA ALA A 131 -1.07 20.97 -13.18
C ALA A 131 -2.44 20.59 -13.77
N ILE A 132 -3.27 19.88 -13.01
CA ILE A 132 -4.58 19.37 -13.46
C ILE A 132 -5.74 19.87 -12.60
N ALA A 133 -5.46 20.59 -11.53
CA ALA A 133 -6.50 21.15 -10.66
C ALA A 133 -7.33 22.19 -11.41
N THR A 134 -8.64 22.11 -11.26
CA THR A 134 -9.58 23.08 -11.87
C THR A 134 -9.94 24.21 -10.91
N ALA A 135 -9.55 24.08 -9.63
CA ALA A 135 -9.69 25.10 -8.60
C ALA A 135 -8.58 24.91 -7.55
N PRO A 136 -8.12 25.97 -6.87
CA PRO A 136 -7.14 25.83 -5.78
C PRO A 136 -7.74 25.11 -4.57
N ALA A 137 -6.82 24.55 -3.76
CA ALA A 137 -7.20 23.91 -2.50
C ALA A 137 -7.69 24.94 -1.46
#